data_0f86f0fc1781c148deed11a9b490988d
#
_entry.id   0f86f0fc1781c148deed11a9b490988d
#
_cell.length_a   1.000
_cell.length_b   1.000
_cell.length_c   1.000
_cell.angle_alpha   90.00
_cell.angle_beta   90.00
_cell.angle_gamma   90.00
#
_symmetry.space_group_name_H-M   'P 1'
#
loop_
_entity.id
_entity.type
_entity.pdbx_description
1 polymer ?
#
loop_
_entity_poly.entity_id
_entity_poly.type
_entity_poly.pdbx_seq_one_letter_code
_entity_poly.pdbx_strand_id
1 'polypeptide(L)'
;MSAEGMKKGTRTPGVTIWLTGLPSAGKSTIAVRLAEVLTAWNMPVELLDGDEIRERLSKGLGFSRQDRDENIRRISYVSRLLTKHGVISIVAAISPYRATRDEARAEIGRFIEVHVNCDLSECVRRDVKGLYKKALAGQITQFTGISDPYEEPLKPEMVLNTHAERLDESVGKVLETLSLMGYVPAHYLNAATTPRPAMSEEMAASTGSGGGTAGAGVSGLVASE
;
A
#
# COMPACT_ATOMS: atom_id res chain seq x y z
N MET A 1 36.15 -4.08 36.09
CA MET A 1 34.79 -4.50 35.67
C MET A 1 34.59 -3.98 34.27
N SER A 2 34.77 -4.86 33.30
CA SER A 2 34.80 -4.54 31.87
C SER A 2 33.38 -4.34 31.35
N ALA A 3 33.10 -3.19 30.76
CA ALA A 3 31.88 -2.94 30.01
C ALA A 3 31.94 -3.74 28.71
N GLU A 4 31.29 -4.88 28.71
CA GLU A 4 31.11 -5.68 27.51
C GLU A 4 30.35 -4.90 26.45
N GLY A 5 31.01 -4.75 25.31
CA GLY A 5 30.51 -4.01 24.19
C GLY A 5 29.18 -4.58 23.67
N MET A 6 28.14 -3.80 23.78
CA MET A 6 26.90 -4.01 23.04
C MET A 6 27.26 -4.06 21.57
N LYS A 7 27.26 -5.26 20.96
CA LYS A 7 27.33 -5.44 19.51
C LYS A 7 26.18 -4.59 18.92
N LYS A 8 26.52 -3.49 18.25
CA LYS A 8 25.58 -2.79 17.36
C LYS A 8 25.11 -3.81 16.33
N GLY A 9 23.92 -4.38 16.54
CA GLY A 9 23.27 -5.15 15.50
C GLY A 9 23.22 -4.29 14.25
N THR A 10 23.70 -4.81 13.13
CA THR A 10 23.64 -4.15 11.82
C THR A 10 22.18 -3.91 11.50
N ARG A 11 21.70 -2.69 11.73
CA ARG A 11 20.34 -2.29 11.34
C ARG A 11 20.23 -2.47 9.83
N THR A 12 19.29 -3.27 9.39
CA THR A 12 18.93 -3.37 7.99
C THR A 12 18.58 -1.97 7.47
N PRO A 13 19.15 -1.54 6.35
CA PRO A 13 18.84 -0.21 5.83
C PRO A 13 17.36 -0.14 5.42
N GLY A 14 16.71 1.01 5.66
CA GLY A 14 15.36 1.25 5.15
C GLY A 14 15.38 1.43 3.63
N VAL A 15 14.23 1.20 3.01
CA VAL A 15 14.00 1.35 1.57
C VAL A 15 12.56 1.81 1.34
N THR A 16 12.32 2.56 0.27
CA THR A 16 10.98 2.85 -0.20
C THR A 16 10.59 1.93 -1.34
N ILE A 17 9.48 1.21 -1.19
CA ILE A 17 8.82 0.43 -2.22
C ILE A 17 7.67 1.27 -2.75
N TRP A 18 7.80 1.73 -4.00
CA TRP A 18 6.88 2.67 -4.62
C TRP A 18 5.99 1.97 -5.64
N LEU A 19 4.77 1.61 -5.22
CA LEU A 19 3.79 0.97 -6.09
C LEU A 19 3.04 2.06 -6.89
N THR A 20 3.25 2.08 -8.20
CA THR A 20 2.57 2.97 -9.16
C THR A 20 1.72 2.16 -10.14
N GLY A 21 0.67 2.75 -10.70
CA GLY A 21 -0.23 2.08 -11.64
C GLY A 21 -1.62 2.72 -11.66
N LEU A 22 -2.47 2.31 -12.58
CA LEU A 22 -3.83 2.79 -12.75
C LEU A 22 -4.69 2.62 -11.48
N PRO A 23 -5.76 3.41 -11.31
CA PRO A 23 -6.79 3.11 -10.32
C PRO A 23 -7.28 1.65 -10.47
N SER A 24 -7.62 0.99 -9.37
CA SER A 24 -8.06 -0.44 -9.36
C SER A 24 -7.04 -1.46 -9.89
N ALA A 25 -5.79 -1.09 -10.16
CA ALA A 25 -4.74 -2.04 -10.60
C ALA A 25 -4.28 -3.01 -9.48
N GLY A 26 -4.66 -2.81 -8.22
CA GLY A 26 -4.32 -3.71 -7.11
C GLY A 26 -3.20 -3.21 -6.19
N LYS A 27 -2.73 -1.96 -6.34
CA LYS A 27 -1.66 -1.38 -5.51
C LYS A 27 -1.87 -1.53 -4.01
N SER A 28 -3.01 -1.06 -3.48
CA SER A 28 -3.33 -1.13 -2.04
C SER A 28 -3.42 -2.57 -1.55
N THR A 29 -3.98 -3.49 -2.35
CA THR A 29 -4.08 -4.91 -1.99
C THR A 29 -2.69 -5.54 -1.83
N ILE A 30 -1.77 -5.27 -2.76
CA ILE A 30 -0.38 -5.74 -2.68
C ILE A 30 0.33 -5.08 -1.51
N ALA A 31 0.16 -3.76 -1.32
CA ALA A 31 0.81 -3.00 -0.27
C ALA A 31 0.42 -3.48 1.13
N VAL A 32 -0.87 -3.70 1.38
CA VAL A 32 -1.39 -4.23 2.65
C VAL A 32 -0.81 -5.63 2.92
N ARG A 33 -0.88 -6.53 1.93
CA ARG A 33 -0.37 -7.89 2.09
C ARG A 33 1.15 -7.91 2.33
N LEU A 34 1.89 -7.08 1.64
CA LEU A 34 3.34 -6.94 1.84
C LEU A 34 3.66 -6.41 3.25
N ALA A 35 2.92 -5.39 3.71
CA ALA A 35 3.07 -4.84 5.06
C ALA A 35 2.78 -5.89 6.14
N GLU A 36 1.72 -6.71 5.98
CA GLU A 36 1.41 -7.81 6.89
C GLU A 36 2.57 -8.80 7.02
N VAL A 37 3.14 -9.24 5.88
CA VAL A 37 4.25 -10.20 5.86
C VAL A 37 5.48 -9.62 6.54
N LEU A 38 5.87 -8.39 6.18
CA LEU A 38 7.05 -7.74 6.76
C LEU A 38 6.88 -7.47 8.26
N THR A 39 5.67 -7.10 8.70
CA THR A 39 5.34 -6.94 10.13
C THR A 39 5.46 -8.28 10.88
N ALA A 40 4.96 -9.36 10.31
CA ALA A 40 5.08 -10.70 10.87
C ALA A 40 6.55 -11.16 11.00
N TRP A 41 7.44 -10.61 10.18
CA TRP A 41 8.89 -10.81 10.27
C TRP A 41 9.59 -9.81 11.21
N ASN A 42 8.84 -9.03 11.99
CA ASN A 42 9.35 -7.98 12.88
C ASN A 42 10.24 -6.95 12.16
N MET A 43 9.99 -6.70 10.88
CA MET A 43 10.65 -5.63 10.14
C MET A 43 9.99 -4.29 10.44
N PRO A 44 10.76 -3.20 10.59
CA PRO A 44 10.18 -1.86 10.70
C PRO A 44 9.56 -1.47 9.34
N VAL A 45 8.25 -1.43 9.27
CA VAL A 45 7.49 -1.14 8.05
C VAL A 45 6.44 -0.06 8.31
N GLU A 46 6.22 0.80 7.31
CA GLU A 46 5.14 1.78 7.30
C GLU A 46 4.46 1.79 5.93
N LEU A 47 3.13 1.76 5.95
CA LEU A 47 2.30 1.81 4.74
C LEU A 47 1.76 3.22 4.54
N LEU A 48 2.07 3.81 3.40
CA LEU A 48 1.57 5.10 2.95
C LEU A 48 0.57 4.87 1.80
N ASP A 49 -0.69 4.61 2.15
CA ASP A 49 -1.76 4.49 1.16
C ASP A 49 -2.21 5.87 0.66
N GLY A 50 -2.36 6.01 -0.65
CA GLY A 50 -2.66 7.28 -1.30
C GLY A 50 -3.99 7.91 -0.87
N ASP A 51 -4.99 7.10 -0.49
CA ASP A 51 -6.28 7.62 -0.02
C ASP A 51 -6.14 8.18 1.41
N GLU A 52 -5.51 7.43 2.31
CA GLU A 52 -5.24 7.89 3.67
C GLU A 52 -4.36 9.15 3.70
N ILE A 53 -3.34 9.19 2.86
CA ILE A 53 -2.47 10.36 2.73
C ILE A 53 -3.25 11.58 2.25
N ARG A 54 -4.20 11.40 1.32
CA ARG A 54 -5.04 12.52 0.87
C ARG A 54 -5.91 13.09 1.98
N GLU A 55 -6.43 12.25 2.84
CA GLU A 55 -7.26 12.69 3.97
C GLU A 55 -6.46 13.37 5.08
N ARG A 56 -5.26 12.87 5.38
CA ARG A 56 -4.47 13.30 6.54
C ARG A 56 -3.41 14.35 6.19
N LEU A 57 -2.59 14.08 5.18
CA LEU A 57 -1.41 14.87 4.86
C LEU A 57 -1.68 15.88 3.73
N SER A 58 -2.55 15.53 2.80
CA SER A 58 -2.81 16.32 1.58
C SER A 58 -4.24 16.88 1.53
N LYS A 59 -4.85 17.05 2.69
CA LYS A 59 -6.19 17.66 2.80
C LYS A 59 -6.20 19.03 2.12
N GLY A 60 -7.19 19.24 1.23
CA GLY A 60 -7.34 20.48 0.47
C GLY A 60 -6.72 20.45 -0.92
N LEU A 61 -5.89 19.47 -1.27
CA LEU A 61 -5.43 19.26 -2.63
C LEU A 61 -6.55 18.64 -3.48
N GLY A 62 -6.72 19.18 -4.70
CA GLY A 62 -7.61 18.62 -5.72
C GLY A 62 -6.96 17.53 -6.56
N PHE A 63 -7.39 17.42 -7.83
CA PHE A 63 -6.90 16.44 -8.78
C PHE A 63 -6.24 17.06 -10.02
N SER A 64 -5.97 18.36 -9.99
CA SER A 64 -5.16 19.02 -11.02
C SER A 64 -3.77 18.39 -11.07
N ARG A 65 -3.06 18.56 -12.19
CA ARG A 65 -1.67 18.08 -12.31
C ARG A 65 -0.81 18.62 -11.17
N GLN A 66 -0.92 19.90 -10.85
CA GLN A 66 -0.15 20.52 -9.76
C GLN A 66 -0.45 19.91 -8.39
N ASP A 67 -1.75 19.68 -8.09
CA ASP A 67 -2.15 19.05 -6.82
C ASP A 67 -1.66 17.61 -6.71
N ARG A 68 -1.65 16.88 -7.83
CA ARG A 68 -1.11 15.51 -7.87
C ARG A 68 0.40 15.50 -7.64
N ASP A 69 1.13 16.39 -8.29
CA ASP A 69 2.57 16.54 -8.11
C ASP A 69 2.90 16.94 -6.68
N GLU A 70 2.18 17.89 -6.10
CA GLU A 70 2.34 18.30 -4.70
C GLU A 70 2.06 17.14 -3.73
N ASN A 71 0.99 16.37 -3.97
CA ASN A 71 0.69 15.18 -3.16
C ASN A 71 1.85 14.18 -3.19
N ILE A 72 2.44 13.93 -4.35
CA ILE A 72 3.58 13.01 -4.50
C ILE A 72 4.83 13.55 -3.78
N ARG A 73 5.12 14.85 -3.86
CA ARG A 73 6.23 15.47 -3.13
C ARG A 73 6.09 15.32 -1.62
N ARG A 74 4.88 15.49 -1.06
CA ARG A 74 4.63 15.25 0.37
C ARG A 74 4.86 13.80 0.76
N ILE A 75 4.37 12.86 -0.03
CA ILE A 75 4.63 11.42 0.19
C ILE A 75 6.13 11.14 0.13
N SER A 76 6.84 11.70 -0.85
CA SER A 76 8.29 11.53 -1.02
C SER A 76 9.08 12.01 0.20
N TYR A 77 8.72 13.17 0.73
CA TYR A 77 9.36 13.72 1.92
C TYR A 77 9.18 12.80 3.14
N VAL A 78 7.97 12.31 3.39
CA VAL A 78 7.68 11.37 4.49
C VAL A 78 8.45 10.07 4.28
N SER A 79 8.39 9.49 3.07
CA SER A 79 9.09 8.24 2.72
C SER A 79 10.60 8.37 2.92
N ARG A 80 11.19 9.51 2.53
CA ARG A 80 12.62 9.80 2.76
C ARG A 80 12.98 9.77 4.23
N LEU A 81 12.17 10.38 5.10
CA LEU A 81 12.39 10.37 6.54
C LEU A 81 12.34 8.95 7.11
N LEU A 82 11.33 8.17 6.74
CA LEU A 82 11.17 6.78 7.15
C LEU A 82 12.36 5.93 6.69
N THR A 83 12.70 6.00 5.41
CA THR A 83 13.82 5.25 4.80
C THR A 83 15.16 5.61 5.43
N LYS A 84 15.41 6.89 5.72
CA LYS A 84 16.61 7.36 6.40
C LYS A 84 16.78 6.72 7.78
N HIS A 85 15.67 6.46 8.47
CA HIS A 85 15.66 5.89 9.82
C HIS A 85 15.53 4.35 9.86
N GLY A 86 15.71 3.69 8.72
CA GLY A 86 15.75 2.22 8.66
C GLY A 86 14.38 1.56 8.54
N VAL A 87 13.33 2.32 8.17
CA VAL A 87 11.98 1.81 7.95
C VAL A 87 11.80 1.42 6.48
N ILE A 88 11.14 0.30 6.22
CA ILE A 88 10.64 -0.06 4.89
C ILE A 88 9.35 0.72 4.67
N SER A 89 9.39 1.75 3.82
CA SER A 89 8.23 2.55 3.46
C SER A 89 7.56 1.96 2.24
N ILE A 90 6.31 1.53 2.36
CA ILE A 90 5.50 1.02 1.25
C ILE A 90 4.55 2.12 0.82
N VAL A 91 4.71 2.63 -0.40
CA VAL A 91 3.85 3.66 -0.97
C VAL A 91 2.91 3.02 -1.98
N ALA A 92 1.60 3.22 -1.83
CA ALA A 92 0.57 2.80 -2.78
C ALA A 92 -0.15 4.03 -3.35
N ALA A 93 0.39 4.62 -4.41
CA ALA A 93 -0.16 5.82 -5.04
C ALA A 93 -0.19 5.68 -6.56
N ILE A 94 -1.17 6.29 -7.22
CA ILE A 94 -1.24 6.29 -8.69
C ILE A 94 0.04 6.90 -9.27
N SER A 95 0.48 8.06 -8.74
CA SER A 95 1.68 8.80 -9.17
C SER A 95 1.85 8.82 -10.70
N PRO A 96 0.92 9.50 -11.43
CA PRO A 96 0.75 9.28 -12.85
C PRO A 96 1.88 9.81 -13.74
N TYR A 97 2.68 10.76 -13.25
CA TYR A 97 3.68 11.45 -14.05
C TYR A 97 5.11 10.96 -13.74
N ARG A 98 5.87 10.62 -14.78
CA ARG A 98 7.27 10.15 -14.65
C ARG A 98 8.14 11.16 -13.93
N ALA A 99 8.07 12.42 -14.34
CA ALA A 99 8.90 13.48 -13.76
C ALA A 99 8.80 13.53 -12.24
N THR A 100 7.58 13.43 -11.69
CA THR A 100 7.38 13.49 -10.24
C THR A 100 7.85 12.21 -9.53
N ARG A 101 7.77 11.04 -10.19
CA ARG A 101 8.36 9.80 -9.67
C ARG A 101 9.89 9.83 -9.70
N ASP A 102 10.47 10.42 -10.76
CA ASP A 102 11.93 10.62 -10.86
C ASP A 102 12.44 11.59 -9.78
N GLU A 103 11.69 12.67 -9.50
CA GLU A 103 11.96 13.58 -8.36
C GLU A 103 11.92 12.80 -7.04
N ALA A 104 10.91 11.96 -6.81
CA ALA A 104 10.78 11.14 -5.62
C ALA A 104 11.95 10.16 -5.47
N ARG A 105 12.36 9.49 -6.55
CA ARG A 105 13.51 8.60 -6.58
C ARG A 105 14.79 9.33 -6.20
N ALA A 106 15.02 10.50 -6.77
CA ALA A 106 16.22 11.31 -6.49
C ALA A 106 16.25 11.79 -5.02
N GLU A 107 15.11 12.20 -4.47
CA GLU A 107 14.98 12.66 -3.10
C GLU A 107 15.18 11.55 -2.06
N ILE A 108 14.61 10.38 -2.30
CA ILE A 108 14.61 9.26 -1.35
C ILE A 108 15.92 8.48 -1.41
N GLY A 109 16.47 8.26 -2.59
CA GLY A 109 17.73 7.56 -2.87
C GLY A 109 17.57 6.04 -2.86
N ARG A 110 17.15 5.42 -1.75
CA ARG A 110 16.85 3.98 -1.70
C ARG A 110 15.39 3.74 -2.08
N PHE A 111 15.18 3.54 -3.36
CA PHE A 111 13.87 3.55 -4.01
C PHE A 111 13.74 2.35 -4.95
N ILE A 112 12.66 1.61 -4.82
CA ILE A 112 12.28 0.49 -5.69
C ILE A 112 10.94 0.85 -6.32
N GLU A 113 10.93 1.16 -7.62
CA GLU A 113 9.72 1.44 -8.37
C GLU A 113 9.10 0.12 -8.82
N VAL A 114 7.86 -0.10 -8.40
CA VAL A 114 7.08 -1.28 -8.77
C VAL A 114 5.92 -0.83 -9.64
N HIS A 115 5.96 -1.18 -10.91
CA HIS A 115 4.84 -0.94 -11.83
C HIS A 115 3.79 -2.03 -11.63
N VAL A 116 2.68 -1.67 -11.00
CA VAL A 116 1.50 -2.52 -10.86
C VAL A 116 0.70 -2.41 -12.15
N ASN A 117 1.10 -3.25 -13.13
CA ASN A 117 0.53 -3.28 -14.47
C ASN A 117 -0.80 -4.05 -14.46
N CYS A 118 -1.81 -3.42 -15.03
CA CYS A 118 -3.13 -4.01 -15.23
C CYS A 118 -3.79 -3.33 -16.42
N ASP A 119 -4.36 -4.13 -17.31
CA ASP A 119 -5.07 -3.59 -18.48
C ASP A 119 -6.18 -2.65 -18.05
N LEU A 120 -6.35 -1.54 -18.77
CA LEU A 120 -7.39 -0.55 -18.47
C LEU A 120 -8.79 -1.19 -18.45
N SER A 121 -9.09 -2.09 -19.38
CA SER A 121 -10.35 -2.82 -19.42
C SER A 121 -10.61 -3.63 -18.14
N GLU A 122 -9.58 -4.25 -17.60
CA GLU A 122 -9.66 -5.00 -16.35
C GLU A 122 -9.79 -4.06 -15.14
N CYS A 123 -9.08 -2.93 -15.13
CA CYS A 123 -9.27 -1.90 -14.11
C CYS A 123 -10.70 -1.35 -14.10
N VAL A 124 -11.27 -1.10 -15.27
CA VAL A 124 -12.67 -0.67 -15.44
C VAL A 124 -13.63 -1.75 -14.95
N ARG A 125 -13.38 -3.04 -15.27
CA ARG A 125 -14.20 -4.16 -14.81
C ARG A 125 -14.18 -4.28 -13.28
N ARG A 126 -13.01 -4.11 -12.65
CA ARG A 126 -12.85 -4.17 -11.19
C ARG A 126 -13.56 -3.02 -10.49
N ASP A 127 -13.36 -1.83 -10.96
CA ASP A 127 -13.91 -0.53 -10.48
C ASP A 127 -14.34 -0.51 -9.00
N VAL A 128 -13.42 -0.90 -8.11
CA VAL A 128 -13.68 -1.18 -6.69
C VAL A 128 -14.40 -0.04 -5.96
N LYS A 129 -14.18 1.21 -6.41
CA LYS A 129 -14.75 2.42 -5.80
C LYS A 129 -15.84 3.08 -6.66
N GLY A 130 -16.22 2.48 -7.79
CA GLY A 130 -17.19 3.04 -8.74
C GLY A 130 -16.71 4.32 -9.44
N LEU A 131 -15.39 4.58 -9.41
CA LEU A 131 -14.82 5.83 -9.97
C LEU A 131 -14.72 5.80 -11.49
N TYR A 132 -14.43 4.64 -12.10
CA TYR A 132 -14.43 4.50 -13.55
C TYR A 132 -15.82 4.72 -14.13
N LYS A 133 -16.86 4.16 -13.50
CA LYS A 133 -18.25 4.38 -13.90
C LYS A 133 -18.60 5.87 -13.89
N LYS A 134 -18.19 6.61 -12.86
CA LYS A 134 -18.42 8.06 -12.76
C LYS A 134 -17.60 8.83 -13.80
N ALA A 135 -16.34 8.46 -14.04
CA ALA A 135 -15.49 9.12 -15.02
C ALA A 135 -16.01 8.93 -16.45
N LEU A 136 -16.42 7.70 -16.82
CA LEU A 136 -17.00 7.40 -18.13
C LEU A 136 -18.36 8.11 -18.35
N ALA A 137 -19.12 8.35 -17.28
CA ALA A 137 -20.35 9.14 -17.31
C ALA A 137 -20.10 10.66 -17.32
N GLY A 138 -18.84 11.13 -17.35
CA GLY A 138 -18.49 12.57 -17.34
C GLY A 138 -18.69 13.27 -15.99
N GLN A 139 -18.97 12.51 -14.92
CA GLN A 139 -19.20 13.07 -13.57
C GLN A 139 -17.88 13.39 -12.85
N ILE A 140 -16.77 12.79 -13.26
CA ILE A 140 -15.44 13.09 -12.75
C ILE A 140 -14.58 13.55 -13.93
N THR A 141 -14.02 14.75 -13.82
CA THR A 141 -13.00 15.27 -14.72
C THR A 141 -11.61 14.94 -14.16
N GLN A 142 -10.57 14.94 -15.00
CA GLN A 142 -9.20 14.70 -14.58
C GLN A 142 -9.00 13.32 -13.92
N PHE A 143 -9.58 12.26 -14.51
CA PHE A 143 -9.44 10.91 -14.01
C PHE A 143 -8.35 10.16 -14.76
N THR A 144 -7.32 9.70 -14.03
CA THR A 144 -6.16 8.99 -14.59
C THR A 144 -6.57 7.73 -15.33
N GLY A 145 -6.16 7.62 -16.58
CA GLY A 145 -6.48 6.50 -17.47
C GLY A 145 -7.74 6.70 -18.33
N ILE A 146 -8.53 7.76 -18.09
CA ILE A 146 -9.71 8.11 -18.91
C ILE A 146 -9.53 9.51 -19.51
N SER A 147 -9.57 10.56 -18.70
CA SER A 147 -9.45 11.96 -19.15
C SER A 147 -8.07 12.57 -18.88
N ASP A 148 -7.28 11.93 -18.00
CA ASP A 148 -5.90 12.29 -17.70
C ASP A 148 -4.94 11.13 -18.02
N PRO A 149 -3.71 11.41 -18.46
CA PRO A 149 -2.75 10.37 -18.79
C PRO A 149 -2.21 9.67 -17.55
N TYR A 150 -1.83 8.41 -17.73
CA TYR A 150 -0.89 7.68 -16.88
C TYR A 150 0.37 7.42 -17.68
N GLU A 151 1.49 7.95 -17.24
CA GLU A 151 2.80 7.75 -17.87
C GLU A 151 3.47 6.53 -17.24
N GLU A 152 3.46 5.39 -17.93
CA GLU A 152 4.10 4.17 -17.44
C GLU A 152 5.59 4.37 -17.14
N PRO A 153 6.14 3.74 -16.09
CA PRO A 153 7.57 3.80 -15.82
C PRO A 153 8.38 3.23 -16.99
N LEU A 154 9.49 3.90 -17.33
CA LEU A 154 10.37 3.41 -18.41
C LEU A 154 11.33 2.30 -17.96
N LYS A 155 11.76 2.33 -16.70
CA LYS A 155 12.73 1.39 -16.14
C LYS A 155 12.41 1.13 -14.66
N PRO A 156 11.24 0.54 -14.36
CA PRO A 156 10.94 0.15 -12.98
C PRO A 156 11.84 -1.02 -12.57
N GLU A 157 12.16 -1.13 -11.29
CA GLU A 157 12.87 -2.29 -10.76
C GLU A 157 12.03 -3.56 -10.90
N MET A 158 10.70 -3.41 -10.96
CA MET A 158 9.79 -4.55 -11.07
C MET A 158 8.50 -4.19 -11.80
N VAL A 159 7.95 -5.15 -12.55
CA VAL A 159 6.61 -5.11 -13.12
C VAL A 159 5.79 -6.28 -12.56
N LEU A 160 4.61 -5.99 -12.03
CA LEU A 160 3.65 -6.97 -11.54
C LEU A 160 2.40 -6.94 -12.42
N ASN A 161 2.08 -8.06 -13.08
CA ASN A 161 0.96 -8.16 -14.00
C ASN A 161 -0.29 -8.70 -13.26
N THR A 162 -0.99 -7.83 -12.56
CA THR A 162 -2.07 -8.21 -11.64
C THR A 162 -3.34 -8.75 -12.30
N HIS A 163 -3.44 -8.68 -13.62
CA HIS A 163 -4.50 -9.36 -14.38
C HIS A 163 -4.20 -10.85 -14.59
N ALA A 164 -2.94 -11.26 -14.50
CA ALA A 164 -2.48 -12.63 -14.72
C ALA A 164 -1.89 -13.29 -13.47
N GLU A 165 -1.41 -12.51 -12.52
CA GLU A 165 -0.73 -12.99 -11.31
C GLU A 165 -1.69 -13.06 -10.13
N ARG A 166 -1.49 -14.07 -9.27
CA ARG A 166 -2.14 -14.13 -7.97
C ARG A 166 -1.47 -13.14 -7.00
N LEU A 167 -2.22 -12.71 -5.98
CA LEU A 167 -1.70 -11.77 -4.98
C LEU A 167 -0.40 -12.26 -4.33
N ASP A 168 -0.37 -13.53 -3.88
CA ASP A 168 0.81 -14.07 -3.19
C ASP A 168 2.02 -14.22 -4.13
N GLU A 169 1.80 -14.43 -5.43
CA GLU A 169 2.87 -14.43 -6.44
C GLU A 169 3.48 -13.04 -6.61
N SER A 170 2.64 -12.02 -6.74
CA SER A 170 3.10 -10.63 -6.84
C SER A 170 3.85 -10.19 -5.58
N VAL A 171 3.34 -10.52 -4.39
CA VAL A 171 4.00 -10.22 -3.10
C VAL A 171 5.32 -10.99 -2.97
N GLY A 172 5.35 -12.26 -3.37
CA GLY A 172 6.56 -13.08 -3.37
C GLY A 172 7.69 -12.47 -4.19
N LYS A 173 7.40 -11.98 -5.40
CA LYS A 173 8.36 -11.28 -6.27
C LYS A 173 8.97 -10.05 -5.60
N VAL A 174 8.15 -9.26 -4.88
CA VAL A 174 8.64 -8.08 -4.14
C VAL A 174 9.57 -8.51 -3.02
N LEU A 175 9.18 -9.51 -2.23
CA LEU A 175 9.98 -10.02 -1.11
C LEU A 175 11.32 -10.61 -1.58
N GLU A 176 11.33 -11.37 -2.67
CA GLU A 176 12.54 -11.90 -3.30
C GLU A 176 13.48 -10.76 -3.73
N THR A 177 12.94 -9.74 -4.37
CA THR A 177 13.73 -8.56 -4.78
C THR A 177 14.32 -7.84 -3.58
N LEU A 178 13.54 -7.62 -2.50
CA LEU A 178 14.03 -7.03 -1.26
C LEU A 178 15.17 -7.85 -0.64
N SER A 179 15.07 -9.16 -0.69
CA SER A 179 16.11 -10.06 -0.18
C SER A 179 17.37 -10.02 -1.04
N LEU A 180 17.23 -10.07 -2.37
CA LEU A 180 18.37 -9.95 -3.31
C LEU A 180 19.11 -8.63 -3.17
N MET A 181 18.38 -7.54 -2.87
CA MET A 181 18.94 -6.22 -2.62
C MET A 181 19.46 -6.03 -1.17
N GLY A 182 19.32 -7.02 -0.30
CA GLY A 182 19.82 -6.98 1.08
C GLY A 182 18.97 -6.17 2.06
N TYR A 183 17.71 -5.85 1.72
CA TYR A 183 16.78 -5.15 2.60
C TYR A 183 16.00 -6.10 3.54
N VAL A 184 15.92 -7.37 3.17
CA VAL A 184 15.28 -8.44 3.95
C VAL A 184 16.22 -9.64 4.02
N PRO A 185 16.46 -10.22 5.20
CA PRO A 185 17.30 -11.43 5.33
C PRO A 185 16.70 -12.62 4.57
N ALA A 186 17.54 -13.35 3.82
CA ALA A 186 17.12 -14.47 2.97
C ALA A 186 16.43 -15.63 3.73
N HIS A 187 16.74 -15.82 5.02
CA HIS A 187 16.11 -16.87 5.81
C HIS A 187 14.59 -16.71 5.98
N TYR A 188 14.05 -15.49 5.86
CA TYR A 188 12.60 -15.26 5.91
C TYR A 188 11.87 -15.81 4.68
N LEU A 189 12.51 -15.82 3.51
CA LEU A 189 11.88 -16.37 2.30
C LEU A 189 11.68 -17.89 2.42
N ASN A 190 12.61 -18.59 3.05
CA ASN A 190 12.51 -20.04 3.27
C ASN A 190 11.39 -20.42 4.27
N ALA A 191 11.07 -19.51 5.20
CA ALA A 191 10.00 -19.70 6.17
C ALA A 191 8.60 -19.39 5.57
N ALA A 192 8.51 -18.53 4.55
CA ALA A 192 7.25 -18.18 3.90
C ALA A 192 6.69 -19.29 2.98
N THR A 193 7.51 -20.28 2.61
CA THR A 193 7.08 -21.48 1.86
C THR A 193 6.45 -22.57 2.75
N THR A 194 6.44 -22.38 4.08
CA THR A 194 5.74 -23.30 4.98
C THR A 194 4.28 -22.88 5.10
N PRO A 195 3.29 -23.75 4.83
CA PRO A 195 1.88 -23.38 4.95
C PRO A 195 1.60 -22.91 6.39
N ARG A 196 0.94 -21.76 6.49
CA ARG A 196 0.47 -21.20 7.78
C ARG A 196 -0.35 -22.30 8.49
N PRO A 197 -0.04 -22.67 9.75
CA PRO A 197 -0.94 -23.54 10.50
C PRO A 197 -2.30 -22.85 10.56
N ALA A 198 -3.37 -23.59 10.23
CA ALA A 198 -4.73 -23.11 10.30
C ALA A 198 -4.94 -22.49 11.69
N MET A 199 -5.41 -21.25 11.74
CA MET A 199 -5.84 -20.63 13.00
C MET A 199 -6.89 -21.55 13.61
N SER A 200 -6.58 -22.09 14.78
CA SER A 200 -7.48 -22.93 15.56
C SER A 200 -8.78 -22.17 15.83
N GLU A 201 -9.92 -22.83 15.54
CA GLU A 201 -11.30 -22.36 15.75
C GLU A 201 -11.67 -22.07 17.23
N GLU A 202 -10.70 -21.97 18.11
CA GLU A 202 -10.92 -21.82 19.56
C GLU A 202 -11.36 -20.42 20.01
N MET A 203 -11.31 -19.40 19.14
CA MET A 203 -11.76 -18.03 19.53
C MET A 203 -13.20 -17.68 19.14
N ALA A 204 -13.91 -18.59 18.47
CA ALA A 204 -15.33 -18.38 18.11
C ALA A 204 -16.35 -18.92 19.12
N ALA A 205 -15.89 -19.64 20.16
CA ALA A 205 -16.77 -20.34 21.10
C ALA A 205 -17.06 -19.61 22.43
N SER A 206 -16.51 -18.41 22.66
CA SER A 206 -16.66 -17.74 23.97
C SER A 206 -17.67 -16.59 24.02
N THR A 207 -18.50 -16.39 22.98
CA THR A 207 -19.58 -15.37 23.01
C THR A 207 -20.98 -15.98 22.78
N GLY A 208 -21.30 -17.03 23.48
CA GLY A 208 -22.60 -17.68 23.35
C GLY A 208 -23.08 -18.33 24.63
N SER A 209 -23.24 -17.54 25.73
CA SER A 209 -24.06 -18.01 26.87
C SER A 209 -24.34 -16.84 27.79
N GLY A 210 -25.56 -16.35 27.79
CA GLY A 210 -26.06 -15.36 28.70
C GLY A 210 -27.45 -14.94 28.30
N GLY A 211 -28.40 -15.86 28.53
CA GLY A 211 -29.84 -15.58 28.34
C GLY A 211 -30.42 -14.75 29.47
N GLY A 212 -31.55 -14.11 29.22
CA GLY A 212 -32.45 -13.74 30.29
C GLY A 212 -33.16 -12.40 30.11
N THR A 213 -34.37 -12.49 29.58
CA THR A 213 -35.65 -11.90 30.02
C THR A 213 -35.89 -10.39 29.98
N ALA A 214 -36.84 -10.05 29.14
CA ALA A 214 -38.05 -9.26 29.38
C ALA A 214 -37.97 -7.83 29.93
N GLY A 215 -38.60 -6.91 29.19
CA GLY A 215 -39.04 -5.64 29.72
C GLY A 215 -39.61 -4.72 28.62
N ALA A 216 -40.91 -4.64 28.57
CA ALA A 216 -41.71 -3.83 27.68
C ALA A 216 -41.50 -2.31 27.82
N GLY A 217 -41.81 -1.57 26.80
CA GLY A 217 -42.45 -0.29 27.01
C GLY A 217 -41.99 0.91 26.22
N VAL A 218 -42.84 1.33 25.29
CA VAL A 218 -43.31 2.70 24.99
C VAL A 218 -42.44 3.62 24.10
N SER A 219 -42.88 3.77 22.87
CA SER A 219 -43.46 4.95 22.20
C SER A 219 -42.74 6.32 22.28
N GLY A 220 -42.58 6.97 21.13
CA GLY A 220 -42.40 8.40 20.94
C GLY A 220 -41.39 8.74 19.85
N LEU A 221 -41.69 8.90 18.64
CA LEU A 221 -42.23 9.99 17.80
C LEU A 221 -41.34 11.26 17.76
N VAL A 222 -41.25 11.79 16.49
CA VAL A 222 -40.83 13.12 16.00
C VAL A 222 -39.38 13.18 15.50
N ALA A 223 -39.07 13.23 14.21
CA ALA A 223 -39.20 14.11 13.04
C ALA A 223 -38.41 15.42 13.12
N SER A 224 -37.79 15.71 11.94
CA SER A 224 -37.21 17.01 11.43
C SER A 224 -35.91 17.47 12.11
N GLU A 225 -34.91 17.90 11.42
CA GLU A 225 -34.65 18.54 10.08
C GLU A 225 -33.32 18.07 9.53
#